data_b85462a5caf3943ce9199d56c95673e7
#
_entry.id   b85462a5caf3943ce9199d56c95673e7
#
_cell.length_a   1.000
_cell.length_b   1.000
_cell.length_c   1.000
_cell.angle_alpha   90.00
_cell.angle_beta   90.00
_cell.angle_gamma   90.00
#
_symmetry.space_group_name_H-M   'P 1'
#
loop_
_entity.id
_entity.type
_entity.pdbx_description
1 polymer ?
#
loop_
_entity_poly.entity_id
_entity_poly.type
_entity_poly.pdbx_seq_one_letter_code
_entity_poly.pdbx_strand_id
1 'polypeptide(L)'
;MNESANPILKYFSEFKILKTVSKDFWLTNVVQFFDGMAYFSMITVFVLYLTDYCSFNDADAALWVGLYTLFISAFVFAVGSICDIIGIRRTYLIGFIILIAGRLIMGFGPDLSPTVDSGRLAVMAGILIMSFGTAFMSPVIQTSIRRFTPLKARSTGFNIYYLLMNISAVIANVFLIEFFRKHFGAVDGGYWIINFGTLMVLLGCITTRFINEDNYAEPSEREANINAPLRRPLQLFMEVWKESAFRKLILFLVLTMGVRIVFTLQFLVMPKYYVRTLYDDFAIGS
;
A
#
# COMPACT_ATOMS: atom_id res chain seq x y z
N MET A 1 39.91 -16.47 -20.84
CA MET A 1 39.83 -16.83 -19.43
C MET A 1 38.39 -16.65 -19.00
N ASN A 2 37.71 -17.79 -18.77
CA ASN A 2 36.27 -17.80 -18.41
C ASN A 2 36.06 -17.14 -17.07
N GLU A 3 35.39 -16.01 -17.04
CA GLU A 3 34.69 -15.54 -15.85
C GLU A 3 33.50 -16.47 -15.58
N SER A 4 33.77 -17.57 -14.90
CA SER A 4 32.73 -18.25 -14.11
C SER A 4 32.38 -17.28 -12.96
N ALA A 5 31.69 -16.22 -13.33
CA ALA A 5 31.34 -15.16 -12.42
C ALA A 5 30.55 -15.75 -11.27
N ASN A 6 31.08 -15.62 -10.07
CA ASN A 6 30.38 -15.88 -8.82
C ASN A 6 28.91 -15.40 -8.99
N PRO A 7 27.90 -16.28 -8.82
CA PRO A 7 26.50 -15.92 -9.06
C PRO A 7 26.07 -14.67 -8.29
N ILE A 8 26.70 -14.40 -7.16
CA ILE A 8 26.50 -13.19 -6.36
C ILE A 8 27.00 -11.95 -7.10
N LEU A 9 28.19 -11.98 -7.71
CA LEU A 9 28.74 -10.87 -8.50
C LEU A 9 27.93 -10.61 -9.76
N LYS A 10 27.42 -11.65 -10.41
CA LYS A 10 26.51 -11.55 -11.54
C LYS A 10 25.21 -10.86 -11.11
N TYR A 11 24.61 -11.26 -10.00
CA TYR A 11 23.41 -10.64 -9.44
C TYR A 11 23.63 -9.16 -9.14
N PHE A 12 24.73 -8.78 -8.48
CA PHE A 12 25.06 -7.38 -8.24
C PHE A 12 25.38 -6.58 -9.51
N SER A 13 25.89 -7.25 -10.56
CA SER A 13 26.12 -6.58 -11.84
C SER A 13 24.81 -6.14 -12.55
N GLU A 14 23.71 -6.88 -12.31
CA GLU A 14 22.41 -6.53 -12.84
C GLU A 14 21.87 -5.21 -12.24
N PHE A 15 22.27 -4.86 -11.00
CA PHE A 15 21.93 -3.56 -10.42
C PHE A 15 22.63 -2.37 -11.05
N LYS A 16 23.75 -2.59 -11.79
CA LYS A 16 24.43 -1.51 -12.54
C LYS A 16 23.51 -0.88 -13.58
N ILE A 17 22.55 -1.64 -14.09
CA ILE A 17 21.58 -1.15 -15.07
C ILE A 17 20.68 -0.06 -14.46
N LEU A 18 20.52 -0.01 -13.13
CA LEU A 18 19.76 1.04 -12.45
C LEU A 18 20.42 2.43 -12.53
N LYS A 19 21.69 2.51 -12.95
CA LYS A 19 22.32 3.81 -13.24
C LYS A 19 21.74 4.49 -14.49
N THR A 20 21.04 3.72 -15.33
CA THR A 20 20.41 4.22 -16.56
C THR A 20 18.95 4.63 -16.37
N VAL A 21 18.36 4.37 -15.19
CA VAL A 21 16.96 4.72 -14.92
C VAL A 21 16.83 6.21 -14.60
N SER A 22 15.64 6.74 -14.89
CA SER A 22 15.35 8.15 -14.70
C SER A 22 15.27 8.54 -13.20
N LYS A 23 15.41 9.83 -12.91
CA LYS A 23 15.14 10.39 -11.59
C LYS A 23 13.72 10.03 -11.10
N ASP A 24 12.75 9.99 -12.00
CA ASP A 24 11.34 9.74 -11.70
C ASP A 24 11.10 8.32 -11.19
N PHE A 25 11.91 7.35 -11.62
CA PHE A 25 11.92 6.02 -11.03
C PHE A 25 12.26 6.06 -9.53
N TRP A 26 13.30 6.80 -9.14
CA TRP A 26 13.70 6.90 -7.74
C TRP A 26 12.67 7.67 -6.91
N LEU A 27 12.09 8.75 -7.45
CA LEU A 27 11.01 9.48 -6.79
C LEU A 27 9.78 8.58 -6.56
N THR A 28 9.42 7.74 -7.54
CA THR A 28 8.34 6.75 -7.39
C THR A 28 8.64 5.75 -6.25
N ASN A 29 9.88 5.30 -6.14
CA ASN A 29 10.30 4.40 -5.06
C ASN A 29 10.30 5.09 -3.68
N VAL A 30 10.60 6.38 -3.61
CA VAL A 30 10.45 7.18 -2.38
C VAL A 30 8.97 7.32 -2.01
N VAL A 31 8.09 7.56 -2.99
CA VAL A 31 6.63 7.55 -2.76
C VAL A 31 6.17 6.21 -2.21
N GLN A 32 6.62 5.10 -2.82
CA GLN A 32 6.32 3.75 -2.34
C GLN A 32 6.80 3.51 -0.91
N PHE A 33 7.99 4.01 -0.56
CA PHE A 33 8.52 3.85 0.79
C PHE A 33 7.65 4.56 1.82
N PHE A 34 7.24 5.80 1.58
CA PHE A 34 6.35 6.54 2.48
C PHE A 34 4.96 5.92 2.58
N ASP A 35 4.38 5.51 1.45
CA ASP A 35 3.09 4.81 1.43
C ASP A 35 3.16 3.48 2.19
N GLY A 36 4.22 2.71 1.97
CA GLY A 36 4.49 1.46 2.70
C GLY A 36 4.63 1.68 4.20
N MET A 37 5.37 2.71 4.64
CA MET A 37 5.48 3.07 6.05
C MET A 37 4.12 3.36 6.67
N ALA A 38 3.30 4.16 5.99
CA ALA A 38 1.96 4.52 6.43
C ALA A 38 1.00 3.32 6.47
N TYR A 39 1.08 2.44 5.47
CA TYR A 39 0.23 1.26 5.36
C TYR A 39 0.58 0.21 6.42
N PHE A 40 1.85 -0.21 6.49
CA PHE A 40 2.27 -1.31 7.37
C PHE A 40 2.20 -0.95 8.84
N SER A 41 2.53 0.30 9.22
CA SER A 41 2.36 0.75 10.60
C SER A 41 0.90 0.71 11.04
N MET A 42 -0.02 1.13 10.17
CA MET A 42 -1.44 1.14 10.45
C MET A 42 -2.02 -0.27 10.53
N ILE A 43 -1.80 -1.10 9.50
CA ILE A 43 -2.48 -2.40 9.39
C ILE A 43 -2.18 -3.32 10.58
N THR A 44 -0.98 -3.22 11.15
CA THR A 44 -0.55 -4.02 12.29
C THR A 44 -1.27 -3.62 13.59
N VAL A 45 -1.54 -2.32 13.78
CA VAL A 45 -2.22 -1.83 15.00
C VAL A 45 -3.71 -1.59 14.78
N PHE A 46 -4.23 -1.82 13.59
CA PHE A 46 -5.55 -1.34 13.18
C PHE A 46 -6.67 -1.91 14.06
N VAL A 47 -6.70 -3.22 14.29
CA VAL A 47 -7.71 -3.83 15.18
C VAL A 47 -7.60 -3.29 16.60
N LEU A 48 -6.35 -3.18 17.13
CA LEU A 48 -6.11 -2.64 18.47
C LEU A 48 -6.56 -1.17 18.57
N TYR A 49 -6.25 -0.34 17.58
CA TYR A 49 -6.72 1.04 17.53
C TYR A 49 -8.25 1.13 17.56
N LEU A 50 -8.95 0.32 16.77
CA LEU A 50 -10.41 0.31 16.75
C LEU A 50 -11.02 -0.14 18.08
N THR A 51 -10.45 -1.18 18.74
CA THR A 51 -10.99 -1.70 19.98
C THR A 51 -10.60 -0.85 21.18
N ASP A 52 -9.34 -0.52 21.32
CA ASP A 52 -8.80 0.03 22.56
C ASP A 52 -8.94 1.56 22.60
N TYR A 53 -8.82 2.23 21.43
CA TYR A 53 -8.97 3.68 21.36
C TYR A 53 -10.38 4.13 20.92
N CYS A 54 -10.94 3.51 19.86
CA CYS A 54 -12.23 3.91 19.30
C CYS A 54 -13.42 3.19 19.96
N SER A 55 -13.19 2.33 20.94
CA SER A 55 -14.21 1.59 21.70
C SER A 55 -15.12 0.69 20.85
N PHE A 56 -14.65 0.18 19.73
CA PHE A 56 -15.36 -0.86 18.97
C PHE A 56 -15.29 -2.19 19.73
N ASN A 57 -16.33 -3.01 19.61
CA ASN A 57 -16.20 -4.40 20.00
C ASN A 57 -15.34 -5.19 18.99
N ASP A 58 -14.86 -6.36 19.39
CA ASP A 58 -13.93 -7.15 18.57
C ASP A 58 -14.51 -7.59 17.23
N ALA A 59 -15.80 -7.93 17.20
CA ALA A 59 -16.47 -8.38 15.99
C ALA A 59 -16.60 -7.23 14.98
N ASP A 60 -17.02 -6.05 15.45
CA ASP A 60 -17.11 -4.87 14.60
C ASP A 60 -15.74 -4.38 14.13
N ALA A 61 -14.73 -4.38 14.99
CA ALA A 61 -13.37 -4.02 14.60
C ALA A 61 -12.83 -4.95 13.50
N ALA A 62 -12.99 -6.26 13.66
CA ALA A 62 -12.59 -7.24 12.65
C ALA A 62 -13.38 -7.07 11.34
N LEU A 63 -14.70 -6.80 11.43
CA LEU A 63 -15.54 -6.52 10.28
C LEU A 63 -15.05 -5.31 9.49
N TRP A 64 -14.78 -4.17 10.16
CA TRP A 64 -14.34 -2.94 9.51
C TRP A 64 -12.95 -3.06 8.90
N VAL A 65 -12.03 -3.78 9.51
CA VAL A 65 -10.72 -4.09 8.90
C VAL A 65 -10.87 -5.01 7.69
N GLY A 66 -11.78 -5.98 7.77
CA GLY A 66 -12.14 -6.83 6.63
C GLY A 66 -12.75 -6.03 5.46
N LEU A 67 -13.70 -5.13 5.76
CA LEU A 67 -14.32 -4.23 4.79
C LEU A 67 -13.29 -3.28 4.15
N TYR A 68 -12.36 -2.73 4.92
CA TYR A 68 -11.26 -1.93 4.40
C TYR A 68 -10.49 -2.69 3.30
N THR A 69 -10.10 -3.93 3.56
CA THR A 69 -9.36 -4.76 2.61
C THR A 69 -10.22 -5.12 1.38
N LEU A 70 -11.50 -5.40 1.60
CA LEU A 70 -12.46 -5.70 0.53
C LEU A 70 -12.64 -4.50 -0.40
N PHE A 71 -12.87 -3.31 0.16
CA PHE A 71 -13.06 -2.10 -0.62
C PHE A 71 -11.81 -1.70 -1.41
N ILE A 72 -10.61 -1.81 -0.82
CA ILE A 72 -9.36 -1.62 -1.58
C ILE A 72 -9.35 -2.53 -2.80
N SER A 73 -9.61 -3.83 -2.60
CA SER A 73 -9.59 -4.82 -3.68
C SER A 73 -10.62 -4.51 -4.78
N ALA A 74 -11.82 -4.07 -4.39
CA ALA A 74 -12.87 -3.69 -5.34
C ALA A 74 -12.52 -2.41 -6.12
N PHE A 75 -12.01 -1.39 -5.45
CA PHE A 75 -11.70 -0.10 -6.07
C PHE A 75 -10.46 -0.16 -6.98
N VAL A 76 -9.49 -1.01 -6.70
CA VAL A 76 -8.29 -1.19 -7.54
C VAL A 76 -8.64 -1.47 -9.00
N PHE A 77 -9.71 -2.23 -9.26
CA PHE A 77 -10.17 -2.51 -10.64
C PHE A 77 -10.59 -1.23 -11.40
N ALA A 78 -11.22 -0.28 -10.70
CA ALA A 78 -11.65 0.98 -11.32
C ALA A 78 -10.45 1.93 -11.51
N VAL A 79 -9.53 1.96 -10.57
CA VAL A 79 -8.40 2.92 -10.55
C VAL A 79 -7.41 2.69 -11.68
N GLY A 80 -7.13 1.44 -12.06
CA GLY A 80 -6.24 1.15 -13.17
C GLY A 80 -6.61 1.91 -14.46
N SER A 81 -7.89 1.91 -14.80
CA SER A 81 -8.42 2.64 -15.96
C SER A 81 -8.37 4.16 -15.79
N ILE A 82 -8.54 4.66 -14.56
CA ILE A 82 -8.46 6.08 -14.26
C ILE A 82 -7.03 6.59 -14.50
N CYS A 83 -6.01 5.85 -14.07
CA CYS A 83 -4.62 6.21 -14.26
C CYS A 83 -4.24 6.39 -15.73
N ASP A 84 -4.77 5.52 -16.60
CA ASP A 84 -4.51 5.59 -18.06
C ASP A 84 -5.17 6.82 -18.70
N ILE A 85 -6.29 7.31 -18.14
CA ILE A 85 -7.05 8.45 -18.68
C ILE A 85 -6.45 9.79 -18.25
N ILE A 86 -6.20 9.96 -16.94
CA ILE A 86 -5.86 11.27 -16.36
C ILE A 86 -4.36 11.47 -16.13
N GLY A 87 -3.56 10.43 -16.32
CA GLY A 87 -2.11 10.43 -16.14
C GLY A 87 -1.66 10.12 -14.71
N ILE A 88 -0.37 9.79 -14.58
CA ILE A 88 0.23 9.31 -13.33
C ILE A 88 0.16 10.37 -12.23
N ARG A 89 0.63 11.59 -12.51
CA ARG A 89 0.77 12.63 -11.50
C ARG A 89 -0.57 13.06 -10.91
N ARG A 90 -1.60 13.22 -11.76
CA ARG A 90 -2.95 13.58 -11.31
C ARG A 90 -3.58 12.45 -10.50
N THR A 91 -3.36 11.21 -10.93
CA THR A 91 -3.87 10.03 -10.21
C THR A 91 -3.24 9.93 -8.82
N TYR A 92 -1.93 10.15 -8.67
CA TYR A 92 -1.28 10.24 -7.36
C TYR A 92 -1.90 11.31 -6.49
N LEU A 93 -2.04 12.53 -7.01
CA LEU A 93 -2.57 13.66 -6.23
C LEU A 93 -3.99 13.39 -5.74
N ILE A 94 -4.87 12.88 -6.60
CA ILE A 94 -6.24 12.52 -6.23
C ILE A 94 -6.23 11.43 -5.16
N GLY A 95 -5.47 10.35 -5.37
CA GLY A 95 -5.37 9.26 -4.42
C GLY A 95 -4.83 9.73 -3.06
N PHE A 96 -3.78 10.54 -3.04
CA PHE A 96 -3.23 11.06 -1.80
C PHE A 96 -4.16 12.02 -1.08
N ILE A 97 -4.86 12.91 -1.78
CA ILE A 97 -5.84 13.83 -1.16
C ILE A 97 -6.95 13.03 -0.48
N ILE A 98 -7.49 12.03 -1.17
CA ILE A 98 -8.53 11.15 -0.61
C ILE A 98 -7.98 10.35 0.58
N LEU A 99 -6.77 9.80 0.44
CA LEU A 99 -6.12 9.02 1.49
C LEU A 99 -5.84 9.86 2.76
N ILE A 100 -5.34 11.10 2.58
CA ILE A 100 -5.11 12.04 3.68
C ILE A 100 -6.43 12.40 4.36
N ALA A 101 -7.47 12.74 3.59
CA ALA A 101 -8.77 13.07 4.14
C ALA A 101 -9.34 11.90 4.98
N GLY A 102 -9.31 10.68 4.45
CA GLY A 102 -9.76 9.49 5.18
C GLY A 102 -8.97 9.24 6.46
N ARG A 103 -7.64 9.39 6.42
CA ARG A 103 -6.77 9.24 7.58
C ARG A 103 -6.99 10.32 8.65
N LEU A 104 -7.18 11.56 8.25
CA LEU A 104 -7.48 12.65 9.20
C LEU A 104 -8.82 12.42 9.89
N ILE A 105 -9.85 12.03 9.14
CA ILE A 105 -11.16 11.70 9.71
C ILE A 105 -11.07 10.51 10.66
N MET A 106 -10.36 9.45 10.28
CA MET A 106 -10.17 8.28 11.12
C MET A 106 -9.32 8.59 12.36
N GLY A 107 -8.23 9.34 12.21
CA GLY A 107 -7.29 9.62 13.31
C GLY A 107 -7.82 10.64 14.31
N PHE A 108 -8.44 11.73 13.88
CA PHE A 108 -8.93 12.81 14.74
C PHE A 108 -10.44 12.76 14.99
N GLY A 109 -11.19 11.96 14.21
CA GLY A 109 -12.65 11.86 14.34
C GLY A 109 -13.12 11.48 15.73
N PRO A 110 -12.53 10.49 16.43
CA PRO A 110 -12.91 10.16 17.79
C PRO A 110 -12.81 11.34 18.77
N ASP A 111 -11.70 12.10 18.70
CA ASP A 111 -11.43 13.20 19.63
C ASP A 111 -12.31 14.44 19.39
N LEU A 112 -12.67 14.67 18.13
CA LEU A 112 -13.49 15.81 17.72
C LEU A 112 -14.99 15.55 17.85
N SER A 113 -15.38 14.31 18.13
CA SER A 113 -16.78 13.89 18.19
C SER A 113 -17.36 14.08 19.59
N PRO A 114 -18.59 14.59 19.72
CA PRO A 114 -19.20 14.86 21.02
C PRO A 114 -19.62 13.60 21.79
N THR A 115 -19.78 12.47 21.10
CA THR A 115 -20.17 11.19 21.68
C THR A 115 -19.35 10.03 21.09
N VAL A 116 -19.24 8.92 21.84
CA VAL A 116 -18.55 7.72 21.37
C VAL A 116 -19.14 7.20 20.05
N ASP A 117 -20.48 7.22 19.93
CA ASP A 117 -21.15 6.72 18.73
C ASP A 117 -20.87 7.62 17.51
N SER A 118 -20.85 8.94 17.67
CA SER A 118 -20.45 9.85 16.59
C SER A 118 -18.99 9.69 16.23
N GLY A 119 -18.11 9.40 17.20
CA GLY A 119 -16.71 9.08 16.97
C GLY A 119 -16.54 7.80 16.14
N ARG A 120 -17.28 6.75 16.47
CA ARG A 120 -17.30 5.50 15.68
C ARG A 120 -17.76 5.74 14.24
N LEU A 121 -18.82 6.54 14.04
CA LEU A 121 -19.29 6.90 12.70
C LEU A 121 -18.22 7.66 11.90
N ALA A 122 -17.50 8.58 12.54
CA ALA A 122 -16.40 9.29 11.90
C ALA A 122 -15.29 8.30 11.49
N VAL A 123 -14.91 7.37 12.35
CA VAL A 123 -13.92 6.34 12.04
C VAL A 123 -14.38 5.46 10.86
N MET A 124 -15.63 5.01 10.85
CA MET A 124 -16.21 4.21 9.77
C MET A 124 -16.15 4.96 8.43
N ALA A 125 -16.55 6.23 8.42
CA ALA A 125 -16.46 7.10 7.24
C ALA A 125 -14.99 7.29 6.80
N GLY A 126 -14.08 7.52 7.75
CA GLY A 126 -12.65 7.62 7.50
C GLY A 126 -12.08 6.36 6.84
N ILE A 127 -12.45 5.18 7.33
CA ILE A 127 -12.04 3.88 6.76
C ILE A 127 -12.52 3.74 5.30
N LEU A 128 -13.77 4.08 5.01
CA LEU A 128 -14.31 4.00 3.65
C LEU A 128 -13.59 4.95 2.69
N ILE A 129 -13.39 6.20 3.10
CA ILE A 129 -12.67 7.20 2.29
C ILE A 129 -11.21 6.76 2.11
N MET A 130 -10.56 6.32 3.17
CA MET A 130 -9.17 5.86 3.15
C MET A 130 -9.00 4.62 2.24
N SER A 131 -9.93 3.67 2.24
CA SER A 131 -9.85 2.49 1.38
C SER A 131 -9.87 2.86 -0.09
N PHE A 132 -10.68 3.85 -0.46
CA PHE A 132 -10.70 4.38 -1.82
C PHE A 132 -9.38 5.06 -2.19
N GLY A 133 -8.83 5.92 -1.31
CA GLY A 133 -7.53 6.55 -1.52
C GLY A 133 -6.38 5.54 -1.62
N THR A 134 -6.36 4.52 -0.75
CA THR A 134 -5.34 3.45 -0.77
C THR A 134 -5.38 2.66 -2.07
N ALA A 135 -6.57 2.43 -2.63
CA ALA A 135 -6.73 1.71 -3.89
C ALA A 135 -6.04 2.39 -5.08
N PHE A 136 -5.80 3.70 -5.02
CA PHE A 136 -5.05 4.44 -6.06
C PHE A 136 -3.55 4.12 -6.02
N MET A 137 -2.97 3.86 -4.85
CA MET A 137 -1.52 3.82 -4.68
C MET A 137 -0.88 2.67 -5.46
N SER A 138 -1.34 1.44 -5.26
CA SER A 138 -0.71 0.26 -5.86
C SER A 138 -0.68 0.28 -7.41
N PRO A 139 -1.78 0.51 -8.14
CA PRO A 139 -1.75 0.54 -9.60
C PRO A 139 -0.90 1.68 -10.15
N VAL A 140 -0.98 2.87 -9.52
CA VAL A 140 -0.25 4.06 -10.00
C VAL A 140 1.25 3.90 -9.80
N ILE A 141 1.68 3.37 -8.64
CA ILE A 141 3.10 3.10 -8.37
C ILE A 141 3.66 2.09 -9.37
N GLN A 142 2.95 0.98 -9.60
CA GLN A 142 3.38 -0.06 -10.55
C GLN A 142 3.44 0.46 -11.99
N THR A 143 2.46 1.27 -12.40
CA THR A 143 2.45 1.93 -13.71
C THR A 143 3.63 2.90 -13.84
N SER A 144 3.93 3.66 -12.79
CA SER A 144 5.06 4.60 -12.75
C SER A 144 6.41 3.87 -12.88
N ILE A 145 6.60 2.78 -12.10
CA ILE A 145 7.82 1.97 -12.18
C ILE A 145 7.99 1.42 -13.60
N ARG A 146 6.92 0.89 -14.20
CA ARG A 146 6.96 0.38 -15.57
C ARG A 146 7.33 1.49 -16.56
N ARG A 147 6.74 2.69 -16.44
CA ARG A 147 6.93 3.82 -17.35
C ARG A 147 8.33 4.41 -17.27
N PHE A 148 8.88 4.52 -16.06
CA PHE A 148 10.18 5.17 -15.82
C PHE A 148 11.37 4.21 -15.88
N THR A 149 11.14 2.92 -16.18
CA THR A 149 12.19 1.90 -16.24
C THR A 149 12.31 1.34 -17.67
N PRO A 150 13.51 1.36 -18.28
CA PRO A 150 13.75 0.72 -19.57
C PRO A 150 13.40 -0.77 -19.55
N LEU A 151 12.97 -1.32 -20.68
CA LEU A 151 12.56 -2.74 -20.79
C LEU A 151 13.59 -3.70 -20.18
N LYS A 152 14.88 -3.46 -20.44
CA LYS A 152 15.99 -4.30 -19.94
C LYS A 152 16.17 -4.23 -18.42
N ALA A 153 15.77 -3.13 -17.77
CA ALA A 153 15.90 -2.89 -16.34
C ALA A 153 14.60 -3.12 -15.56
N ARG A 154 13.51 -3.43 -16.24
CA ARG A 154 12.16 -3.47 -15.64
C ARG A 154 12.02 -4.51 -14.54
N SER A 155 12.56 -5.70 -14.74
CA SER A 155 12.58 -6.75 -13.72
C SER A 155 13.33 -6.29 -12.46
N THR A 156 14.51 -5.71 -12.62
CA THR A 156 15.31 -5.17 -11.52
C THR A 156 14.61 -3.97 -10.85
N GLY A 157 13.92 -3.15 -11.62
CA GLY A 157 13.10 -2.04 -11.10
C GLY A 157 11.98 -2.52 -10.17
N PHE A 158 11.25 -3.57 -10.54
CA PHE A 158 10.25 -4.18 -9.68
C PHE A 158 10.86 -4.86 -8.45
N ASN A 159 12.05 -5.45 -8.56
CA ASN A 159 12.75 -6.02 -7.40
C ASN A 159 13.10 -4.92 -6.37
N ILE A 160 13.55 -3.74 -6.81
CA ILE A 160 13.78 -2.59 -5.92
C ILE A 160 12.48 -2.12 -5.25
N TYR A 161 11.39 -2.03 -6.01
CA TYR A 161 10.08 -1.72 -5.47
C TYR A 161 9.68 -2.66 -4.32
N TYR A 162 9.79 -3.98 -4.52
CA TYR A 162 9.48 -4.97 -3.49
C TYR A 162 10.46 -4.91 -2.31
N LEU A 163 11.74 -4.65 -2.56
CA LEU A 163 12.74 -4.48 -1.52
C LEU A 163 12.38 -3.29 -0.61
N LEU A 164 12.07 -2.14 -1.18
CA LEU A 164 11.70 -0.94 -0.42
C LEU A 164 10.38 -1.10 0.32
N MET A 165 9.43 -1.82 -0.28
CA MET A 165 8.19 -2.19 0.40
C MET A 165 8.46 -3.03 1.66
N ASN A 166 9.34 -4.03 1.58
CA ASN A 166 9.69 -4.85 2.73
C ASN A 166 10.52 -4.06 3.77
N ILE A 167 11.42 -3.18 3.35
CA ILE A 167 12.17 -2.29 4.26
C ILE A 167 11.19 -1.38 5.01
N SER A 168 10.22 -0.78 4.33
CA SER A 168 9.22 0.06 4.98
C SER A 168 8.38 -0.74 5.99
N ALA A 169 8.03 -2.00 5.68
CA ALA A 169 7.32 -2.88 6.59
C ALA A 169 8.15 -3.21 7.85
N VAL A 170 9.43 -3.52 7.68
CA VAL A 170 10.35 -3.78 8.82
C VAL A 170 10.49 -2.54 9.69
N ILE A 171 10.73 -1.37 9.10
CA ILE A 171 10.88 -0.12 9.87
C ILE A 171 9.57 0.19 10.60
N ALA A 172 8.43 0.06 9.94
CA ALA A 172 7.13 0.31 10.56
C ALA A 172 6.86 -0.62 11.75
N ASN A 173 7.04 -1.92 11.57
CA ASN A 173 6.65 -2.92 12.56
C ASN A 173 7.66 -3.07 13.70
N VAL A 174 8.97 -2.99 13.40
CA VAL A 174 10.02 -3.25 14.41
C VAL A 174 10.37 -1.97 15.18
N PHE A 175 10.47 -0.83 14.49
CA PHE A 175 10.97 0.40 15.11
C PHE A 175 9.85 1.37 15.49
N LEU A 176 8.90 1.66 14.59
CA LEU A 176 7.89 2.70 14.85
C LEU A 176 6.87 2.24 15.89
N ILE A 177 6.34 1.04 15.76
CA ILE A 177 5.34 0.53 16.69
C ILE A 177 5.93 0.45 18.10
N GLU A 178 7.13 -0.09 18.22
CA GLU A 178 7.85 -0.17 19.50
C GLU A 178 8.10 1.22 20.08
N PHE A 179 8.61 2.17 19.27
CA PHE A 179 8.87 3.53 19.68
C PHE A 179 7.61 4.23 20.24
N PHE A 180 6.50 4.21 19.50
CA PHE A 180 5.28 4.89 19.93
C PHE A 180 4.63 4.23 21.15
N ARG A 181 4.60 2.90 21.21
CA ARG A 181 4.03 2.18 22.36
C ARG A 181 4.85 2.38 23.63
N LYS A 182 6.16 2.45 23.52
CA LYS A 182 7.05 2.70 24.66
C LYS A 182 6.92 4.12 25.21
N HIS A 183 6.71 5.13 24.34
CA HIS A 183 6.66 6.53 24.75
C HIS A 183 5.27 7.01 25.15
N PHE A 184 4.22 6.46 24.54
CA PHE A 184 2.83 6.91 24.72
C PHE A 184 1.91 5.85 25.34
N GLY A 185 2.41 4.65 25.59
CA GLY A 185 1.60 3.54 26.08
C GLY A 185 0.93 2.75 24.96
N ALA A 186 0.20 1.69 25.34
CA ALA A 186 -0.37 0.76 24.37
C ALA A 186 -1.54 1.38 23.57
N VAL A 187 -2.39 2.14 24.24
CA VAL A 187 -3.61 2.74 23.64
C VAL A 187 -3.25 3.98 22.83
N ASP A 188 -2.65 4.99 23.49
CA ASP A 188 -2.27 6.24 22.81
C ASP A 188 -1.20 6.03 21.76
N GLY A 189 -0.33 5.04 21.94
CA GLY A 189 0.64 4.65 20.92
C GLY A 189 -0.01 4.26 19.60
N GLY A 190 -1.15 3.56 19.63
CA GLY A 190 -1.96 3.25 18.45
C GLY A 190 -2.45 4.51 17.72
N TYR A 191 -2.98 5.46 18.47
CA TYR A 191 -3.41 6.76 17.96
C TYR A 191 -2.27 7.52 17.26
N TRP A 192 -1.11 7.61 17.91
CA TRP A 192 0.06 8.29 17.34
C TRP A 192 0.62 7.61 16.10
N ILE A 193 0.57 6.27 16.04
CA ILE A 193 0.96 5.51 14.84
C ILE A 193 0.05 5.84 13.66
N ILE A 194 -1.28 5.91 13.87
CA ILE A 194 -2.24 6.28 12.82
C ILE A 194 -1.93 7.68 12.28
N ASN A 195 -1.72 8.66 13.17
CA ASN A 195 -1.44 10.04 12.78
C ASN A 195 -0.05 10.22 12.17
N PHE A 196 0.97 9.49 12.63
CA PHE A 196 2.27 9.42 11.98
C PHE A 196 2.16 8.90 10.54
N GLY A 197 1.32 7.89 10.32
CA GLY A 197 1.02 7.40 8.96
C GLY A 197 0.46 8.50 8.06
N THR A 198 -0.34 9.42 8.59
CA THR A 198 -0.82 10.60 7.83
C THR A 198 0.32 11.52 7.42
N LEU A 199 1.30 11.75 8.30
CA LEU A 199 2.51 12.50 7.96
C LEU A 199 3.31 11.83 6.84
N MET A 200 3.47 10.50 6.87
CA MET A 200 4.14 9.77 5.80
C MET A 200 3.42 9.91 4.46
N VAL A 201 2.10 9.83 4.45
CA VAL A 201 1.27 10.05 3.25
C VAL A 201 1.44 11.48 2.71
N LEU A 202 1.52 12.47 3.58
CA LEU A 202 1.81 13.86 3.19
C LEU A 202 3.17 14.00 2.52
N LEU A 203 4.22 13.37 3.06
CA LEU A 203 5.56 13.37 2.46
C LEU A 203 5.55 12.66 1.09
N GLY A 204 4.81 11.56 0.96
CA GLY A 204 4.57 10.90 -0.31
C GLY A 204 3.89 11.84 -1.32
N CYS A 205 2.83 12.51 -0.91
CA CYS A 205 2.11 13.49 -1.74
C CYS A 205 3.04 14.62 -2.23
N ILE A 206 3.85 15.20 -1.34
CA ILE A 206 4.80 16.24 -1.70
C ILE A 206 5.84 15.71 -2.71
N THR A 207 6.32 14.48 -2.52
CA THR A 207 7.29 13.85 -3.42
C THR A 207 6.74 13.71 -4.84
N THR A 208 5.45 13.44 -5.01
CA THR A 208 4.84 13.32 -6.34
C THR A 208 4.87 14.61 -7.17
N ARG A 209 5.02 15.76 -6.51
CA ARG A 209 5.15 17.04 -7.21
C ARG A 209 6.41 17.15 -8.06
N PHE A 210 7.43 16.39 -7.71
CA PHE A 210 8.72 16.38 -8.39
C PHE A 210 8.80 15.32 -9.51
N ILE A 211 7.77 14.48 -9.67
CA ILE A 211 7.69 13.48 -10.74
C ILE A 211 7.27 14.16 -12.03
N ASN A 212 8.06 13.91 -13.10
CA ASN A 212 7.71 14.32 -14.45
C ASN A 212 7.11 13.11 -15.20
N GLU A 213 5.81 13.14 -15.44
CA GLU A 213 5.08 12.04 -16.09
C GLU A 213 5.39 11.89 -17.59
N ASP A 214 5.97 12.92 -18.23
CA ASP A 214 6.36 12.89 -19.65
C ASP A 214 7.69 12.19 -19.89
N ASN A 215 8.40 11.83 -18.82
CA ASN A 215 9.72 11.21 -18.89
C ASN A 215 9.63 9.69 -19.06
N TYR A 216 9.20 9.26 -20.25
CA TYR A 216 9.14 7.84 -20.59
C TYR A 216 10.53 7.26 -20.80
N ALA A 217 10.80 6.09 -20.21
CA ALA A 217 12.03 5.36 -20.46
C ALA A 217 12.08 4.74 -21.86
N GLU A 218 10.91 4.43 -22.46
CA GLU A 218 10.77 3.86 -23.80
C GLU A 218 9.92 4.81 -24.68
N PRO A 219 10.50 5.44 -25.73
CA PRO A 219 9.76 6.33 -26.63
C PRO A 219 8.56 5.67 -27.31
N SER A 220 8.69 4.39 -27.67
CA SER A 220 7.60 3.61 -28.28
C SER A 220 6.38 3.45 -27.39
N GLU A 221 6.56 3.36 -26.07
CA GLU A 221 5.45 3.32 -25.12
C GLU A 221 4.76 4.69 -24.99
N ARG A 222 5.50 5.77 -25.15
CA ARG A 222 4.92 7.12 -25.21
C ARG A 222 3.98 7.28 -26.41
N GLU A 223 4.44 6.90 -27.58
CA GLU A 223 3.64 6.96 -28.82
C GLU A 223 2.40 6.04 -28.72
N ALA A 224 2.58 4.82 -28.21
CA ALA A 224 1.49 3.89 -28.00
C ALA A 224 0.43 4.43 -27.04
N ASN A 225 0.84 5.11 -25.97
CA ASN A 225 -0.08 5.66 -24.96
C ASN A 225 -0.85 6.89 -25.50
N ILE A 226 -0.18 7.75 -26.29
CA ILE A 226 -0.82 8.93 -26.91
C ILE A 226 -1.87 8.50 -27.94
N ASN A 227 -1.59 7.44 -28.70
CA ASN A 227 -2.44 6.93 -29.77
C ASN A 227 -3.43 5.84 -29.32
N ALA A 228 -3.40 5.42 -28.05
CA ALA A 228 -4.27 4.37 -27.56
C ALA A 228 -5.73 4.84 -27.56
N PRO A 229 -6.64 4.14 -28.23
CA PRO A 229 -8.05 4.45 -28.14
C PRO A 229 -8.53 4.22 -26.68
N LEU A 230 -9.32 5.15 -26.15
CA LEU A 230 -9.98 5.00 -24.86
C LEU A 230 -10.92 3.78 -24.92
N ARG A 231 -10.42 2.62 -24.54
CA ARG A 231 -11.21 1.38 -24.46
C ARG A 231 -11.95 1.33 -23.15
N ARG A 232 -13.23 0.97 -23.23
CA ARG A 232 -14.03 0.75 -22.01
C ARG A 232 -13.48 -0.45 -21.25
N PRO A 233 -13.19 -0.34 -19.94
CA PRO A 233 -12.58 -1.42 -19.15
C PRO A 233 -13.31 -2.76 -19.25
N LEU A 234 -14.64 -2.70 -19.31
CA LEU A 234 -15.49 -3.90 -19.42
C LEU A 234 -15.32 -4.62 -20.78
N GLN A 235 -15.16 -3.87 -21.86
CA GLN A 235 -14.93 -4.44 -23.19
C GLN A 235 -13.57 -5.11 -23.26
N LEU A 236 -12.54 -4.45 -22.73
CA LEU A 236 -11.20 -5.01 -22.65
C LEU A 236 -11.19 -6.30 -21.82
N PHE A 237 -11.87 -6.31 -20.67
CA PHE A 237 -12.00 -7.50 -19.82
C PHE A 237 -12.65 -8.66 -20.57
N MET A 238 -13.74 -8.42 -21.31
CA MET A 238 -14.42 -9.45 -22.09
C MET A 238 -13.58 -9.98 -23.26
N GLU A 239 -12.77 -9.13 -23.88
CA GLU A 239 -11.82 -9.55 -24.93
C GLU A 239 -10.74 -10.45 -24.35
N VAL A 240 -10.10 -10.01 -23.27
CA VAL A 240 -9.00 -10.74 -22.61
C VAL A 240 -9.50 -12.05 -21.97
N TRP A 241 -10.76 -12.10 -21.50
CA TRP A 241 -11.36 -13.31 -20.94
C TRP A 241 -11.43 -14.46 -21.94
N LYS A 242 -11.52 -14.19 -23.22
CA LYS A 242 -11.53 -15.21 -24.29
C LYS A 242 -10.16 -15.86 -24.47
N GLU A 243 -9.09 -15.19 -24.04
CA GLU A 243 -7.73 -15.70 -24.12
C GLU A 243 -7.49 -16.85 -23.15
N SER A 244 -7.00 -18.00 -23.65
CA SER A 244 -6.73 -19.18 -22.80
C SER A 244 -5.63 -18.91 -21.77
N ALA A 245 -4.64 -18.08 -22.12
CA ALA A 245 -3.56 -17.65 -21.23
C ALA A 245 -4.11 -16.85 -20.04
N PHE A 246 -5.09 -15.97 -20.26
CA PHE A 246 -5.70 -15.18 -19.19
C PHE A 246 -6.50 -16.07 -18.23
N ARG A 247 -7.25 -17.06 -18.73
CA ARG A 247 -7.97 -18.01 -17.86
C ARG A 247 -7.04 -18.85 -17.00
N LYS A 248 -5.88 -19.27 -17.53
CA LYS A 248 -4.84 -19.96 -16.75
C LYS A 248 -4.25 -19.04 -15.67
N LEU A 249 -4.01 -17.77 -16.00
CA LEU A 249 -3.56 -16.77 -15.04
C LEU A 249 -4.56 -16.57 -13.90
N ILE A 250 -5.87 -16.45 -14.22
CA ILE A 250 -6.92 -16.34 -13.20
C ILE A 250 -6.96 -17.57 -12.29
N LEU A 251 -6.87 -18.78 -12.86
CA LEU A 251 -6.81 -20.00 -12.06
C LEU A 251 -5.59 -19.99 -11.10
N PHE A 252 -4.43 -19.60 -11.61
CA PHE A 252 -3.22 -19.46 -10.78
C PHE A 252 -3.41 -18.44 -9.66
N LEU A 253 -4.02 -17.28 -9.95
CA LEU A 253 -4.31 -16.25 -8.95
C LEU A 253 -5.27 -16.76 -7.87
N VAL A 254 -6.33 -17.48 -8.26
CA VAL A 254 -7.30 -18.08 -7.31
C VAL A 254 -6.60 -19.08 -6.38
N LEU A 255 -5.74 -19.94 -6.92
CA LEU A 255 -4.95 -20.88 -6.11
C LEU A 255 -4.01 -20.15 -5.14
N THR A 256 -3.39 -19.05 -5.59
CA THR A 256 -2.47 -18.24 -4.78
C THR A 256 -3.21 -17.45 -3.69
N MET A 257 -4.51 -17.14 -3.86
CA MET A 257 -5.31 -16.47 -2.83
C MET A 257 -5.35 -17.25 -1.52
N GLY A 258 -5.40 -18.58 -1.57
CA GLY A 258 -5.37 -19.42 -0.36
C GLY A 258 -4.13 -19.18 0.50
N VAL A 259 -2.98 -19.06 -0.12
CA VAL A 259 -1.71 -18.74 0.58
C VAL A 259 -1.75 -17.33 1.15
N ARG A 260 -2.29 -16.36 0.38
CA ARG A 260 -2.35 -14.96 0.80
C ARG A 260 -3.29 -14.73 1.99
N ILE A 261 -4.37 -15.49 2.11
CA ILE A 261 -5.29 -15.45 3.26
C ILE A 261 -4.53 -15.76 4.56
N VAL A 262 -3.67 -16.78 4.57
CA VAL A 262 -2.87 -17.14 5.76
C VAL A 262 -1.96 -15.98 6.19
N PHE A 263 -1.26 -15.35 5.24
CA PHE A 263 -0.44 -14.17 5.54
C PHE A 263 -1.26 -12.99 6.07
N THR A 264 -2.44 -12.75 5.51
CA THR A 264 -3.32 -11.67 5.96
C THR A 264 -3.81 -11.91 7.39
N LEU A 265 -4.21 -13.13 7.72
CA LEU A 265 -4.62 -13.50 9.08
C LEU A 265 -3.49 -13.29 10.11
N GLN A 266 -2.24 -13.53 9.73
CA GLN A 266 -1.09 -13.30 10.60
C GLN A 266 -0.95 -11.83 11.02
N PHE A 267 -1.22 -10.88 10.13
CA PHE A 267 -1.17 -9.45 10.44
C PHE A 267 -2.41 -8.93 11.17
N LEU A 268 -3.58 -9.50 10.90
CA LEU A 268 -4.85 -9.01 11.44
C LEU A 268 -5.21 -9.64 12.80
N VAL A 269 -4.98 -10.94 12.96
CA VAL A 269 -5.47 -11.71 14.12
C VAL A 269 -4.37 -11.90 15.16
N MET A 270 -3.15 -12.20 14.73
CA MET A 270 -2.05 -12.55 15.63
C MET A 270 -1.68 -11.44 16.63
N PRO A 271 -1.61 -10.13 16.28
CA PRO A 271 -1.26 -9.10 17.25
C PRO A 271 -2.21 -9.10 18.45
N LYS A 272 -3.51 -9.24 18.23
CA LYS A 272 -4.49 -9.25 19.30
C LYS A 272 -4.49 -10.58 20.08
N TYR A 273 -4.28 -11.69 19.40
CA TYR A 273 -4.11 -12.99 20.05
C TYR A 273 -2.91 -12.99 20.99
N TYR A 274 -1.76 -12.47 20.56
CA TYR A 274 -0.57 -12.39 21.40
C TYR A 274 -0.75 -11.47 22.60
N VAL A 275 -1.39 -10.32 22.42
CA VAL A 275 -1.68 -9.42 23.55
C VAL A 275 -2.55 -10.11 24.60
N ARG A 276 -3.57 -10.87 24.20
CA ARG A 276 -4.49 -11.55 25.13
C ARG A 276 -3.91 -12.79 25.80
N THR A 277 -3.13 -13.59 25.05
CA THR A 277 -2.65 -14.88 25.59
C THR A 277 -1.32 -14.77 26.30
N LEU A 278 -0.41 -13.89 25.84
CA LEU A 278 0.93 -13.79 26.44
C LEU A 278 1.00 -12.71 27.51
N TYR A 279 0.17 -11.65 27.43
CA TYR A 279 0.20 -10.59 28.45
C TYR A 279 -0.56 -11.00 29.72
N ASP A 280 -1.65 -11.75 29.60
CA ASP A 280 -2.39 -12.27 30.75
C ASP A 280 -1.58 -13.35 31.49
N ASP A 281 -0.86 -14.22 30.77
CA ASP A 281 0.01 -15.23 31.39
C ASP A 281 1.25 -14.62 32.08
N PHE A 282 1.79 -13.50 31.57
CA PHE A 282 2.89 -12.78 32.24
C PHE A 282 2.43 -11.94 33.44
N ALA A 283 1.20 -11.45 33.44
CA ALA A 283 0.63 -10.69 34.58
C ALA A 283 0.22 -11.59 35.76
N ILE A 284 -0.01 -12.89 35.53
CA ILE A 284 -0.34 -13.87 36.58
C ILE A 284 0.94 -14.48 37.20
N GLY A 285 2.10 -14.35 36.52
CA GLY A 285 3.39 -14.90 36.98
C GLY A 285 4.33 -13.92 37.69
N SER A 286 3.90 -12.69 37.92
CA SER A 286 4.59 -11.65 38.72
C SER A 286 3.77 -11.28 39.94
#